data_1916d9f41f643a2781e50291d97f188b
#
_entry.id   1916d9f41f643a2781e50291d97f188b
#
_cell.length_a   1.000
_cell.length_b   1.000
_cell.length_c   1.000
_cell.angle_alpha   90.00
_cell.angle_beta   90.00
_cell.angle_gamma   90.00
#
_symmetry.space_group_name_H-M   'P 1'
#
loop_
_entity.id
_entity.type
_entity.pdbx_description
1 polymer ?
#
loop_
_entity_poly.entity_id
_entity_poly.type
_entity_poly.pdbx_seq_one_letter_code
_entity_poly.pdbx_strand_id
1 'polypeptide(L)'
;MIRNTTKEYVMINILLVTHGNFGKELLRSSELIIGNVEGAETISFQQGESFELLLGKVEEAVERLSKGDLIVFTDMYGGSPYNAVSRTMKNNNFYHITGINFPLFIDIAVNRDAYSLEDLAEKIIKNGKKSIVFVNEKFLAD
;
A
#
# COMPACT_ATOMS: atom_id res chain seq x y z
N MET A 1 12.20 -32.70 -5.15
CA MET A 1 12.95 -31.55 -4.60
C MET A 1 12.27 -31.08 -3.34
N ILE A 2 12.84 -31.37 -2.21
CA ILE A 2 12.29 -30.95 -0.92
C ILE A 2 12.50 -29.45 -0.84
N ARG A 3 11.41 -28.70 -1.01
CA ARG A 3 11.45 -27.27 -0.72
C ARG A 3 11.81 -27.14 0.75
N ASN A 4 12.91 -26.46 0.99
CA ASN A 4 13.34 -26.12 2.34
C ASN A 4 12.19 -25.36 3.01
N THR A 5 11.54 -25.99 3.97
CA THR A 5 10.38 -25.45 4.69
C THR A 5 10.75 -24.29 5.61
N THR A 6 12.03 -23.95 5.70
CA THR A 6 12.55 -22.76 6.36
C THR A 6 12.69 -21.58 5.38
N LYS A 7 11.72 -21.36 4.49
CA LYS A 7 11.59 -20.03 3.91
C LYS A 7 11.25 -19.11 5.08
N GLU A 8 12.24 -18.38 5.52
CA GLU A 8 12.00 -17.17 6.28
C GLU A 8 11.03 -16.36 5.44
N TYR A 9 9.78 -16.27 5.91
CA TYR A 9 8.81 -15.37 5.30
C TYR A 9 9.31 -13.97 5.56
N VAL A 10 10.03 -13.41 4.58
CA VAL A 10 10.37 -12.01 4.60
C VAL A 10 9.05 -11.27 4.46
N MET A 11 8.63 -10.65 5.53
CA MET A 11 7.40 -9.87 5.58
C MET A 11 7.44 -8.79 4.50
N ILE A 12 6.39 -8.70 3.70
CA ILE A 12 6.24 -7.64 2.71
C ILE A 12 6.06 -6.32 3.46
N ASN A 13 6.98 -5.37 3.22
CA ASN A 13 6.86 -4.02 3.75
C ASN A 13 5.76 -3.25 3.01
N ILE A 14 5.09 -2.38 3.72
CA ILE A 14 4.02 -1.52 3.18
C ILE A 14 4.40 -0.06 3.40
N LEU A 15 4.34 0.75 2.35
CA LEU A 15 4.51 2.19 2.44
C LEU A 15 3.28 2.89 1.88
N LEU A 16 2.72 3.81 2.65
CA LEU A 16 1.58 4.63 2.23
C LEU A 16 2.07 6.06 2.02
N VAL A 17 1.93 6.59 0.81
CA VAL A 17 2.30 7.97 0.47
C VAL A 17 1.06 8.68 -0.03
N THR A 18 0.55 9.64 0.72
CA THR A 18 -0.74 10.27 0.45
C THR A 18 -0.72 11.77 0.69
N HIS A 19 -1.73 12.45 0.14
CA HIS A 19 -2.01 13.83 0.52
C HIS A 19 -2.43 13.89 2.00
N GLY A 20 -1.89 14.86 2.73
CA GLY A 20 -2.23 15.04 4.13
C GLY A 20 -2.04 13.76 4.95
N ASN A 21 -2.83 13.61 5.97
CA ASN A 21 -2.76 12.46 6.87
C ASN A 21 -3.63 11.27 6.44
N PHE A 22 -4.10 11.26 5.21
CA PHE A 22 -5.01 10.21 4.74
C PHE A 22 -4.42 8.80 4.96
N GLY A 23 -3.19 8.56 4.53
CA GLY A 23 -2.53 7.26 4.71
C GLY A 23 -2.29 6.92 6.18
N LYS A 24 -1.87 7.89 6.96
CA LYS A 24 -1.64 7.73 8.39
C LYS A 24 -2.92 7.35 9.13
N GLU A 25 -4.03 8.02 8.84
CA GLU A 25 -5.32 7.72 9.48
C GLU A 25 -5.93 6.40 8.98
N LEU A 26 -5.70 6.06 7.71
CA LEU A 26 -6.09 4.76 7.17
C LEU A 26 -5.39 3.62 7.92
N LEU A 27 -4.10 3.75 8.15
CA LEU A 27 -3.33 2.79 8.94
C LEU A 27 -3.85 2.70 10.37
N ARG A 28 -4.07 3.85 11.04
CA ARG A 28 -4.59 3.88 12.41
C ARG A 28 -5.99 3.26 12.51
N SER A 29 -6.86 3.56 11.55
CA SER A 29 -8.19 2.95 11.52
C SER A 29 -8.15 1.45 11.31
N SER A 30 -7.21 0.96 10.51
CA SER A 30 -7.05 -0.49 10.31
C SER A 30 -6.66 -1.22 11.60
N GLU A 31 -5.89 -0.57 12.45
CA GLU A 31 -5.46 -1.15 13.73
C GLU A 31 -6.63 -1.43 14.69
N LEU A 32 -7.76 -0.72 14.52
CA LEU A 32 -8.99 -1.01 15.28
C LEU A 32 -9.60 -2.35 14.90
N ILE A 33 -9.35 -2.82 13.70
CA ILE A 33 -9.93 -4.08 13.16
C ILE A 33 -8.95 -5.23 13.30
N ILE A 34 -7.68 -5.02 12.90
CA ILE A 34 -6.70 -6.09 12.75
C ILE A 34 -5.51 -5.98 13.71
N GLY A 35 -5.48 -4.96 14.56
CA GLY A 35 -4.35 -4.70 15.45
C GLY A 35 -3.15 -4.11 14.72
N ASN A 36 -1.98 -4.18 15.34
CA ASN A 36 -0.76 -3.60 14.79
C ASN A 36 -0.41 -4.21 13.42
N VAL A 37 -0.07 -3.34 12.48
CA VAL A 37 0.42 -3.73 11.14
C VAL A 37 1.93 -3.50 11.10
N GLU A 38 2.67 -4.56 11.40
CA GLU A 38 4.13 -4.51 11.41
C GLU A 38 4.68 -4.25 10.01
N GLY A 39 5.76 -3.44 9.93
CA GLY A 39 6.40 -3.12 8.65
C GLY A 39 5.63 -2.13 7.78
N ALA A 40 4.63 -1.46 8.31
CA ALA A 40 3.87 -0.42 7.60
C ALA A 40 4.38 0.97 8.02
N GLU A 41 4.69 1.80 7.03
CA GLU A 41 5.11 3.19 7.21
C GLU A 41 4.26 4.12 6.36
N THR A 42 4.18 5.38 6.78
CA THR A 42 3.40 6.40 6.08
C THR A 42 4.22 7.65 5.84
N ILE A 43 4.02 8.27 4.67
CA ILE A 43 4.54 9.59 4.33
C ILE A 43 3.35 10.46 3.95
N SER A 44 3.23 11.60 4.62
CA SER A 44 2.16 12.57 4.40
C SER A 44 2.69 13.76 3.61
N PHE A 45 2.06 14.07 2.48
CA PHE A 45 2.35 15.28 1.72
C PHE A 45 1.49 16.41 2.29
N GLN A 46 2.13 17.29 3.06
CA GLN A 46 1.43 18.35 3.77
C GLN A 46 1.34 19.63 2.93
N GLN A 47 0.35 20.46 3.26
CA GLN A 47 0.20 21.78 2.65
C GLN A 47 1.47 22.60 2.88
N GLY A 48 1.97 23.24 1.82
CA GLY A 48 3.19 24.05 1.88
C GLY A 48 4.50 23.27 1.69
N GLU A 49 4.47 21.95 1.67
CA GLU A 49 5.67 21.19 1.33
C GLU A 49 5.96 21.25 -0.17
N SER A 50 7.25 21.34 -0.52
CA SER A 50 7.65 21.24 -1.93
C SER A 50 7.63 19.81 -2.41
N PHE A 51 7.48 19.63 -3.72
CA PHE A 51 7.58 18.30 -4.35
C PHE A 51 8.95 17.67 -4.10
N GLU A 52 10.03 18.46 -4.16
CA GLU A 52 11.39 17.99 -3.94
C GLU A 52 11.58 17.42 -2.52
N LEU A 53 10.96 18.05 -1.52
CA LEU A 53 11.00 17.54 -0.15
C LEU A 53 10.26 16.20 -0.05
N LEU A 54 9.08 16.10 -0.65
CA LEU A 54 8.33 14.85 -0.71
C LEU A 54 9.14 13.74 -1.42
N LEU A 55 9.70 14.07 -2.59
CA LEU A 55 10.51 13.12 -3.36
C LEU A 55 11.69 12.59 -2.54
N GLY A 56 12.40 13.45 -1.83
CA GLY A 56 13.52 13.04 -0.98
C GLY A 56 13.10 12.08 0.12
N LYS A 57 11.96 12.33 0.77
CA LYS A 57 11.41 11.43 1.80
C LYS A 57 11.03 10.07 1.21
N VAL A 58 10.41 10.07 0.02
CA VAL A 58 10.01 8.84 -0.66
C VAL A 58 11.24 8.05 -1.10
N GLU A 59 12.23 8.70 -1.71
CA GLU A 59 13.48 8.05 -2.13
C GLU A 59 14.18 7.35 -0.97
N GLU A 60 14.31 8.02 0.16
CA GLU A 60 14.95 7.45 1.36
C GLU A 60 14.17 6.23 1.87
N ALA A 61 12.86 6.34 2.01
CA ALA A 61 12.04 5.24 2.50
C ALA A 61 12.03 4.04 1.54
N VAL A 62 11.89 4.30 0.24
CA VAL A 62 11.89 3.24 -0.78
C VAL A 62 13.24 2.54 -0.85
N GLU A 63 14.35 3.27 -0.83
CA GLU A 63 15.69 2.68 -0.82
C GLU A 63 15.89 1.73 0.36
N ARG A 64 15.45 2.14 1.53
CA ARG A 64 15.55 1.34 2.75
C ARG A 64 14.62 0.12 2.74
N LEU A 65 13.37 0.31 2.35
CA LEU A 65 12.32 -0.72 2.43
C LEU A 65 12.37 -1.71 1.26
N SER A 66 12.88 -1.33 0.10
CA SER A 66 12.95 -2.19 -1.09
C SER A 66 14.12 -3.19 -1.08
N LYS A 67 14.89 -3.22 0.00
CA LYS A 67 15.88 -4.30 0.24
C LYS A 67 15.19 -5.65 0.45
N GLY A 68 13.93 -5.64 0.90
CA GLY A 68 13.03 -6.76 0.89
C GLY A 68 11.87 -6.49 -0.06
N ASP A 69 10.83 -7.31 0.01
CA ASP A 69 9.61 -7.08 -0.77
C ASP A 69 8.89 -5.84 -0.24
N LEU A 70 8.50 -4.96 -1.15
CA LEU A 70 7.83 -3.71 -0.84
C LEU A 70 6.64 -3.48 -1.75
N ILE A 71 5.53 -3.10 -1.16
CA ILE A 71 4.38 -2.56 -1.86
C ILE A 71 4.13 -1.14 -1.38
N VAL A 72 4.03 -0.20 -2.32
CA VAL A 72 3.75 1.21 -2.04
C VAL A 72 2.36 1.55 -2.52
N PHE A 73 1.56 2.16 -1.66
CA PHE A 73 0.23 2.65 -2.00
C PHE A 73 0.24 4.18 -2.04
N THR A 74 -0.40 4.74 -3.06
CA THR A 74 -0.71 6.15 -3.13
C THR A 74 -2.22 6.35 -3.23
N ASP A 75 -2.69 7.55 -2.89
CA ASP A 75 -4.11 7.81 -2.76
C ASP A 75 -4.82 7.99 -4.10
N MET A 76 -4.21 8.70 -5.05
CA MET A 76 -4.86 8.95 -6.34
C MET A 76 -3.87 9.00 -7.48
N TYR A 77 -4.33 8.60 -8.65
CA TYR A 77 -3.55 8.63 -9.88
C TYR A 77 -3.18 10.07 -10.29
N GLY A 78 -1.91 10.29 -10.59
CA GLY A 78 -1.43 11.55 -11.15
C GLY A 78 -1.17 12.66 -10.14
N GLY A 79 -1.43 12.47 -8.86
CA GLY A 79 -1.10 13.44 -7.81
C GLY A 79 0.38 13.48 -7.44
N SER A 80 0.79 14.45 -6.61
CA SER A 80 2.19 14.55 -6.18
C SER A 80 2.73 13.30 -5.48
N PRO A 81 1.99 12.65 -4.57
CA PRO A 81 2.41 11.36 -4.01
C PRO A 81 2.65 10.31 -5.09
N TYR A 82 1.72 10.15 -6.02
CA TYR A 82 1.86 9.25 -7.16
C TYR A 82 3.13 9.54 -7.97
N ASN A 83 3.36 10.80 -8.32
CA ASN A 83 4.51 11.21 -9.12
C ASN A 83 5.83 10.96 -8.40
N ALA A 84 5.90 11.24 -7.11
CA ALA A 84 7.09 11.01 -6.29
C ALA A 84 7.44 9.51 -6.25
N VAL A 85 6.47 8.66 -5.96
CA VAL A 85 6.67 7.20 -5.91
C VAL A 85 7.06 6.67 -7.28
N SER A 86 6.38 7.09 -8.34
CA SER A 86 6.64 6.61 -9.71
C SER A 86 8.07 6.92 -10.17
N ARG A 87 8.63 8.05 -9.77
CA ARG A 87 10.02 8.39 -10.08
C ARG A 87 11.02 7.43 -9.45
N THR A 88 10.75 6.96 -8.25
CA THR A 88 11.65 6.04 -7.54
C THR A 88 11.67 4.64 -8.14
N MET A 89 10.66 4.28 -8.93
CA MET A 89 10.60 2.98 -9.62
C MET A 89 11.71 2.78 -10.64
N LYS A 90 12.34 3.85 -11.10
CA LYS A 90 13.45 3.75 -12.08
C LYS A 90 14.69 3.04 -11.51
N ASN A 91 14.92 3.19 -10.21
CA ASN A 91 16.13 2.72 -9.55
C ASN A 91 15.87 1.66 -8.48
N ASN A 92 14.61 1.34 -8.22
CA ASN A 92 14.22 0.40 -7.16
C ASN A 92 13.12 -0.53 -7.66
N ASN A 93 13.15 -1.77 -7.20
CA ASN A 93 12.15 -2.76 -7.56
C ASN A 93 11.13 -2.91 -6.44
N PHE A 94 9.90 -2.52 -6.71
CA PHE A 94 8.77 -2.63 -5.79
C PHE A 94 7.45 -2.53 -6.58
N TYR A 95 6.36 -2.87 -5.93
CA TYR A 95 5.02 -2.71 -6.52
C TYR A 95 4.41 -1.40 -6.05
N HIS A 96 3.80 -0.67 -6.98
CA HIS A 96 3.10 0.59 -6.71
C HIS A 96 1.64 0.44 -7.14
N ILE A 97 0.73 0.61 -6.19
CA ILE A 97 -0.71 0.60 -6.42
C ILE A 97 -1.27 1.95 -5.99
N THR A 98 -1.99 2.61 -6.87
CA THR A 98 -2.68 3.87 -6.58
C THR A 98 -4.19 3.67 -6.48
N GLY A 99 -4.86 4.58 -5.79
CA GLY A 99 -6.29 4.45 -5.53
C GLY A 99 -6.56 3.61 -4.28
N ILE A 100 -5.70 3.70 -3.28
CA ILE A 100 -5.86 2.96 -2.03
C ILE A 100 -7.24 3.22 -1.40
N ASN A 101 -7.90 2.18 -0.96
CA ASN A 101 -9.10 2.26 -0.15
C ASN A 101 -8.99 1.33 1.07
N PHE A 102 -9.88 1.50 2.03
CA PHE A 102 -9.79 0.81 3.31
C PHE A 102 -9.89 -0.72 3.18
N PRO A 103 -10.89 -1.28 2.45
CA PRO A 103 -10.94 -2.75 2.27
C PRO A 103 -9.71 -3.32 1.58
N LEU A 104 -9.16 -2.62 0.59
CA LEU A 104 -7.94 -3.04 -0.11
C LEU A 104 -6.75 -3.09 0.85
N PHE A 105 -6.60 -2.07 1.70
CA PHE A 105 -5.52 -2.03 2.69
C PHE A 105 -5.65 -3.16 3.72
N ILE A 106 -6.85 -3.39 4.25
CA ILE A 106 -7.11 -4.50 5.18
C ILE A 106 -6.73 -5.84 4.52
N ASP A 107 -7.11 -6.04 3.27
CA ASP A 107 -6.83 -7.27 2.53
C ASP A 107 -5.33 -7.55 2.41
N ILE A 108 -4.54 -6.54 2.02
CA ILE A 108 -3.08 -6.71 1.94
C ILE A 108 -2.46 -6.96 3.32
N ALA A 109 -2.87 -6.21 4.32
CA ALA A 109 -2.32 -6.32 5.66
C ALA A 109 -2.54 -7.71 6.26
N VAL A 110 -3.69 -8.33 6.00
CA VAL A 110 -4.04 -9.65 6.51
C VAL A 110 -3.40 -10.77 5.70
N ASN A 111 -3.29 -10.63 4.38
CA ASN A 111 -2.92 -11.72 3.48
C ASN A 111 -1.47 -11.66 2.95
N ARG A 112 -0.70 -10.64 3.27
CA ARG A 112 0.65 -10.43 2.71
C ARG A 112 1.62 -11.59 2.93
N ASP A 113 1.43 -12.38 3.97
CA ASP A 113 2.30 -13.52 4.28
C ASP A 113 1.88 -14.81 3.56
N ALA A 114 0.69 -14.84 2.96
CA ALA A 114 0.11 -16.05 2.36
C ALA A 114 0.37 -16.18 0.86
N TYR A 115 0.79 -15.10 0.20
CA TYR A 115 0.92 -15.03 -1.26
C TYR A 115 2.26 -14.42 -1.67
N SER A 116 2.68 -14.69 -2.91
CA SER A 116 3.75 -13.92 -3.53
C SER A 116 3.29 -12.48 -3.74
N LEU A 117 4.23 -11.54 -3.84
CA LEU A 117 3.89 -10.14 -4.07
C LEU A 117 3.07 -9.95 -5.36
N GLU A 118 3.41 -10.68 -6.42
CA GLU A 118 2.70 -10.62 -7.70
C GLU A 118 1.24 -11.11 -7.56
N ASP A 119 1.03 -12.30 -6.99
CA ASP A 119 -0.31 -12.86 -6.79
C ASP A 119 -1.15 -11.99 -5.86
N LEU A 120 -0.51 -11.47 -4.82
CA LEU A 120 -1.17 -10.59 -3.85
C LEU A 120 -1.66 -9.31 -4.52
N ALA A 121 -0.83 -8.66 -5.34
CA ALA A 121 -1.19 -7.42 -6.03
C ALA A 121 -2.43 -7.60 -6.93
N GLU A 122 -2.46 -8.65 -7.73
CA GLU A 122 -3.62 -8.95 -8.59
C GLU A 122 -4.89 -9.18 -7.76
N LYS A 123 -4.77 -9.96 -6.70
CA LYS A 123 -5.90 -10.33 -5.86
C LYS A 123 -6.49 -9.15 -5.11
N ILE A 124 -5.65 -8.31 -4.52
CA ILE A 124 -6.12 -7.16 -3.75
C ILE A 124 -6.75 -6.08 -4.63
N ILE A 125 -6.24 -5.89 -5.85
CA ILE A 125 -6.84 -4.96 -6.80
C ILE A 125 -8.25 -5.43 -7.17
N LYS A 126 -8.40 -6.71 -7.47
CA LYS A 126 -9.70 -7.30 -7.81
C LYS A 126 -10.70 -7.12 -6.66
N ASN A 127 -10.29 -7.42 -5.44
CA ASN A 127 -11.13 -7.28 -4.25
C ASN A 127 -11.41 -5.81 -3.93
N GLY A 128 -10.42 -4.94 -4.08
CA GLY A 128 -10.58 -3.50 -3.87
C GLY A 128 -11.60 -2.87 -4.80
N LYS A 129 -11.60 -3.25 -6.06
CA LYS A 129 -12.59 -2.78 -7.05
C LYS A 129 -14.01 -3.21 -6.67
N LYS A 130 -14.18 -4.39 -6.13
CA LYS A 130 -15.48 -4.93 -5.71
C LYS A 130 -16.00 -4.33 -4.40
N SER A 131 -15.16 -3.63 -3.66
CA SER A 131 -15.52 -3.07 -2.36
C SER A 131 -16.39 -1.82 -2.45
N ILE A 132 -16.45 -1.19 -3.63
CA ILE A 132 -17.33 -0.05 -3.88
C ILE A 132 -18.71 -0.59 -4.25
N VAL A 133 -19.67 -0.36 -3.36
CA VAL A 133 -21.01 -0.95 -3.47
C VAL A 133 -22.08 0.15 -3.39
N PHE A 134 -22.97 0.19 -4.36
CA PHE A 134 -24.17 1.01 -4.28
C PHE A 134 -25.22 0.22 -3.48
N VAL A 135 -25.29 0.47 -2.19
CA VAL A 135 -26.09 -0.31 -1.26
C VAL A 135 -27.58 -0.32 -1.61
N ASN A 136 -28.08 0.81 -2.15
CA ASN A 136 -29.49 0.92 -2.57
C ASN A 136 -29.87 -0.13 -3.62
N GLU A 137 -28.98 -0.43 -4.57
CA GLU A 137 -29.21 -1.49 -5.57
C GLU A 137 -29.36 -2.87 -4.93
N LYS A 138 -28.57 -3.13 -3.88
CA LYS A 138 -28.67 -4.41 -3.15
C LYS A 138 -30.02 -4.59 -2.47
N PHE A 139 -30.58 -3.51 -1.91
CA PHE A 139 -31.88 -3.53 -1.26
C PHE A 139 -33.03 -3.62 -2.27
N LEU A 140 -32.84 -3.13 -3.48
CA LEU A 140 -33.85 -3.16 -4.54
C LEU A 140 -33.85 -4.49 -5.32
N ALA A 141 -32.77 -5.24 -5.25
CA ALA A 141 -32.64 -6.54 -5.94
C ALA A 141 -33.26 -7.70 -5.16
N ASP A 142 -33.60 -7.52 -3.89
CA ASP A 142 -34.27 -8.47 -3.03
C ASP A 142 -35.79 -8.16 -3.03
#